data_8afac22b1029a5e5eaf5d12c5f69d582
#
_entry.id   8afac22b1029a5e5eaf5d12c5f69d582
#
_cell.length_a   1.000
_cell.length_b   1.000
_cell.length_c   1.000
_cell.angle_alpha   90.00
_cell.angle_beta   90.00
_cell.angle_gamma   90.00
#
_symmetry.space_group_name_H-M   'P 1'
#
loop_
_entity.id
_entity.type
_entity.pdbx_description
1 polymer ?
#
loop_
_entity_poly.entity_id
_entity_poly.type
_entity_poly.pdbx_seq_one_letter_code
_entity_poly.pdbx_strand_id
1 'polypeptide(L)'
;MSYIVPMKALIILLLTAAGGSLGGVAYYYQARASSLNNQVSNLNNNASSLSDQIAALKAEIANLTNQISHLQTINSQLNQSSLQIQSLETQLANATSQLQSLETQLANEISKVQSLESSFSTQLSALSAQLALDQTEITQLQTQISQLQIQLQQKGGLCLSGQTVTIGELLDLSSALATQGVRAEDGSALAIDDINSFLASAGCNLKFAASVSDYSLDNSRALSELQAFAAAGVQVVVGPLNSGAIQSILSFANANHIVLISPSSTSVALAIPNDYLFRTAPNDKWQGQADAAMLKAEGATKVVILQRHDSYGYNLANATAVNFGGAVDHTGCVSTDTVCIIQYDPLLTTLAPLLSTLSYDFQTLNATSPNRVGIDAVSFEEIGEIVSEISQSSSVATRALLTGRLPGTGSGPTSVWTGTDGEAQDTFLSGNVTTGPIFSEIRLPSTIYGFLNNTKTERLYTTFASTYPGATCDFYCTGAYHDVWLAALATLQVGSYNGTRIQAAMLTVADNYYGVTGWTQLEPSGDRVASIYQIWKVITPSGGVPTWVFAGYWEASSNSFVDFNPS
;
A
#
# COMPACT_ATOMS: atom_id res chain seq x y z
N MET A 1 15.78 -8.81 10.12
CA MET A 1 14.55 -8.72 9.31
C MET A 1 14.80 -8.33 7.84
N SER A 2 15.81 -7.53 7.54
CA SER A 2 16.06 -6.96 6.20
C SER A 2 16.63 -7.93 5.14
N TYR A 3 17.10 -9.12 5.52
CA TYR A 3 17.84 -10.02 4.61
C TYR A 3 17.03 -11.20 4.02
N ILE A 4 15.80 -11.40 4.47
CA ILE A 4 14.98 -12.54 4.04
C ILE A 4 14.06 -12.17 2.85
N VAL A 5 13.70 -10.90 2.72
CA VAL A 5 12.87 -10.40 1.61
C VAL A 5 13.56 -10.53 0.25
N PRO A 6 14.86 -10.22 0.09
CA PRO A 6 15.52 -10.33 -1.21
C PRO A 6 15.60 -11.77 -1.74
N MET A 7 15.54 -12.77 -0.89
CA MET A 7 15.67 -14.17 -1.33
C MET A 7 14.38 -14.74 -1.91
N LYS A 8 13.22 -14.37 -1.38
CA LYS A 8 11.92 -14.66 -2.04
C LYS A 8 11.83 -13.97 -3.40
N ALA A 9 12.28 -12.72 -3.47
CA ALA A 9 12.31 -11.96 -4.71
C ALA A 9 13.23 -12.60 -5.76
N LEU A 10 14.39 -13.09 -5.34
CA LEU A 10 15.35 -13.73 -6.24
C LEU A 10 14.82 -15.06 -6.81
N ILE A 11 14.20 -15.87 -5.97
CA ILE A 11 13.62 -17.17 -6.41
C ILE A 11 12.48 -16.94 -7.39
N ILE A 12 11.62 -15.96 -7.13
CA ILE A 12 10.49 -15.64 -8.00
C ILE A 12 10.96 -14.95 -9.29
N LEU A 13 11.95 -14.06 -9.21
CA LEU A 13 12.54 -13.42 -10.39
C LEU A 13 13.18 -14.46 -11.32
N LEU A 14 13.90 -15.43 -10.76
CA LEU A 14 14.51 -16.51 -11.53
C LEU A 14 13.45 -17.41 -12.19
N LEU A 15 12.35 -17.66 -11.50
CA LEU A 15 11.25 -18.47 -12.02
C LEU A 15 10.40 -17.71 -13.06
N THR A 16 10.22 -16.40 -12.93
CA THR A 16 9.48 -15.59 -13.90
C THR A 16 10.31 -15.25 -15.15
N ALA A 17 11.62 -15.07 -15.01
CA ALA A 17 12.51 -14.85 -16.15
C ALA A 17 12.66 -16.10 -17.04
N ALA A 18 12.49 -17.31 -16.48
CA ALA A 18 12.57 -18.57 -17.17
C ALA A 18 11.24 -19.01 -17.82
N GLY A 19 10.15 -18.37 -17.51
CA GLY A 19 8.79 -18.85 -17.80
C GLY A 19 8.16 -18.32 -19.09
N GLY A 20 8.89 -18.32 -20.17
CA GLY A 20 8.29 -18.08 -21.48
C GLY A 20 7.54 -19.31 -22.01
N SER A 21 6.25 -19.18 -22.12
CA SER A 21 5.33 -19.94 -22.97
C SER A 21 5.23 -21.46 -22.77
N LEU A 22 4.09 -21.94 -22.36
CA LEU A 22 3.43 -23.22 -22.66
C LEU A 22 2.72 -23.75 -21.41
N GLY A 23 1.43 -23.96 -21.50
CA GLY A 23 0.56 -24.29 -20.38
C GLY A 23 0.99 -25.47 -19.50
N GLY A 24 1.64 -26.48 -20.06
CA GLY A 24 2.16 -27.63 -19.29
C GLY A 24 3.47 -27.34 -18.57
N VAL A 25 4.29 -26.51 -19.16
CA VAL A 25 5.59 -26.13 -18.61
C VAL A 25 5.42 -25.06 -17.54
N ALA A 26 4.50 -24.12 -17.73
CA ALA A 26 4.13 -23.14 -16.71
C ALA A 26 3.59 -23.83 -15.44
N TYR A 27 2.76 -24.85 -15.58
CA TYR A 27 2.25 -25.62 -14.45
C TYR A 27 3.36 -26.36 -13.68
N TYR A 28 4.34 -26.96 -14.38
CA TYR A 28 5.47 -27.63 -13.74
C TYR A 28 6.36 -26.64 -12.99
N TYR A 29 6.66 -25.47 -13.59
CA TYR A 29 7.42 -24.42 -12.91
C TYR A 29 6.66 -23.81 -11.76
N GLN A 30 5.35 -23.68 -11.88
CA GLN A 30 4.50 -23.21 -10.81
C GLN A 30 4.49 -24.18 -9.62
N ALA A 31 4.41 -25.48 -9.88
CA ALA A 31 4.51 -26.50 -8.83
C ALA A 31 5.90 -26.50 -8.16
N ARG A 32 6.96 -26.29 -8.95
CA ARG A 32 8.34 -26.21 -8.43
C ARG A 32 8.58 -24.90 -7.67
N ALA A 33 8.06 -23.78 -8.18
CA ALA A 33 8.08 -22.50 -7.50
C ALA A 33 7.31 -22.55 -6.18
N SER A 34 6.16 -23.24 -6.15
CA SER A 34 5.39 -23.46 -4.92
C SER A 34 6.17 -24.29 -3.89
N SER A 35 6.88 -25.34 -4.33
CA SER A 35 7.74 -26.14 -3.45
C SER A 35 8.90 -25.32 -2.87
N LEU A 36 9.61 -24.57 -3.71
CA LEU A 36 10.68 -23.66 -3.30
C LEU A 36 10.15 -22.54 -2.38
N ASN A 37 8.96 -22.03 -2.69
CA ASN A 37 8.32 -21.03 -1.86
C ASN A 37 7.92 -21.56 -0.48
N ASN A 38 7.49 -22.84 -0.39
CA ASN A 38 7.23 -23.47 0.90
C ASN A 38 8.52 -23.66 1.71
N GLN A 39 9.62 -24.03 1.06
CA GLN A 39 10.93 -24.12 1.72
C GLN A 39 11.41 -22.75 2.21
N VAL A 40 11.30 -21.71 1.36
CA VAL A 40 11.62 -20.32 1.74
C VAL A 40 10.69 -19.83 2.83
N SER A 41 9.39 -20.21 2.79
CA SER A 41 8.44 -19.87 3.86
C SER A 41 8.83 -20.51 5.19
N ASN A 42 9.22 -21.79 5.18
CA ASN A 42 9.69 -22.46 6.39
C ASN A 42 10.96 -21.82 6.95
N LEU A 43 11.90 -21.45 6.08
CA LEU A 43 13.13 -20.75 6.47
C LEU A 43 12.85 -19.33 6.98
N ASN A 44 11.91 -18.64 6.36
CA ASN A 44 11.46 -17.34 6.87
C ASN A 44 10.78 -17.45 8.24
N ASN A 45 9.96 -18.49 8.44
CA ASN A 45 9.34 -18.73 9.74
C ASN A 45 10.39 -19.03 10.82
N ASN A 46 11.41 -19.83 10.48
CA ASN A 46 12.54 -20.09 11.38
C ASN A 46 13.37 -18.83 11.63
N ALA A 47 13.63 -18.04 10.61
CA ALA A 47 14.36 -16.78 10.74
C ALA A 47 13.54 -15.70 11.50
N SER A 48 12.22 -15.69 11.33
CA SER A 48 11.33 -14.85 12.14
C SER A 48 11.41 -15.27 13.61
N SER A 49 11.32 -16.56 13.90
CA SER A 49 11.47 -17.09 15.26
C SER A 49 12.83 -16.75 15.87
N LEU A 50 13.90 -16.84 15.09
CA LEU A 50 15.25 -16.42 15.52
C LEU A 50 15.35 -14.91 15.73
N SER A 51 14.71 -14.13 14.86
CA SER A 51 14.63 -12.66 15.01
C SER A 51 13.88 -12.25 16.28
N ASP A 52 12.78 -12.95 16.57
CA ASP A 52 11.99 -12.69 17.78
C ASP A 52 12.76 -13.05 19.04
N GLN A 53 13.52 -14.15 19.01
CA GLN A 53 14.44 -14.50 20.10
C GLN A 53 15.56 -13.46 20.27
N ILE A 54 16.15 -12.98 19.19
CA ILE A 54 17.16 -11.91 19.22
C ILE A 54 16.54 -10.60 19.71
N ALA A 55 15.32 -10.28 19.35
CA ALA A 55 14.62 -9.09 19.83
C ALA A 55 14.34 -9.20 21.35
N ALA A 56 13.91 -10.37 21.82
CA ALA A 56 13.70 -10.63 23.24
C ALA A 56 15.01 -10.50 24.05
N LEU A 57 16.10 -11.03 23.54
CA LEU A 57 17.43 -10.91 24.16
C LEU A 57 17.93 -9.45 24.18
N LYS A 58 17.70 -8.69 23.12
CA LYS A 58 18.03 -7.25 23.09
C LYS A 58 17.20 -6.44 24.08
N ALA A 59 15.92 -6.77 24.25
CA ALA A 59 15.08 -6.13 25.25
C ALA A 59 15.56 -6.45 26.69
N GLU A 60 16.01 -7.68 26.94
CA GLU A 60 16.58 -8.07 28.21
C GLU A 60 17.91 -7.37 28.49
N ILE A 61 18.77 -7.22 27.48
CA ILE A 61 20.02 -6.43 27.58
C ILE A 61 19.72 -4.96 27.88
N ALA A 62 18.69 -4.37 27.25
CA ALA A 62 18.28 -3.00 27.55
C ALA A 62 17.74 -2.87 28.98
N ASN A 63 16.99 -3.87 29.46
CA ASN A 63 16.54 -3.92 30.86
C ASN A 63 17.70 -4.07 31.83
N LEU A 64 18.68 -4.92 31.52
CA LEU A 64 19.90 -5.08 32.29
C LEU A 64 20.74 -3.78 32.29
N THR A 65 20.80 -3.07 31.18
CA THR A 65 21.46 -1.76 31.09
C THR A 65 20.77 -0.71 31.98
N ASN A 66 19.46 -0.74 32.03
CA ASN A 66 18.68 0.12 32.93
C ASN A 66 18.91 -0.25 34.41
N GLN A 67 19.00 -1.55 34.71
CA GLN A 67 19.36 -1.98 36.06
C GLN A 67 20.79 -1.57 36.46
N ILE A 68 21.75 -1.65 35.53
CA ILE A 68 23.13 -1.18 35.72
C ILE A 68 23.14 0.34 35.96
N SER A 69 22.39 1.13 35.19
CA SER A 69 22.30 2.58 35.42
C SER A 69 21.67 2.92 36.77
N HIS A 70 20.69 2.13 37.20
CA HIS A 70 20.08 2.29 38.54
C HIS A 70 21.08 2.02 39.67
N LEU A 71 21.89 0.96 39.55
CA LEU A 71 22.94 0.63 40.50
C LEU A 71 24.06 1.69 40.53
N GLN A 72 24.39 2.29 39.37
CA GLN A 72 25.34 3.41 39.30
C GLN A 72 24.82 4.67 40.02
N THR A 73 23.50 4.92 39.93
CA THR A 73 22.84 6.03 40.66
C THR A 73 22.86 5.79 42.17
N ILE A 74 22.58 4.56 42.63
CA ILE A 74 22.72 4.18 44.05
C ILE A 74 24.15 4.40 44.52
N ASN A 75 25.14 4.01 43.73
CA ASN A 75 26.56 4.20 44.06
C ASN A 75 26.96 5.69 44.15
N SER A 76 26.37 6.57 43.34
CA SER A 76 26.62 8.01 43.44
C SER A 76 25.97 8.66 44.67
N GLN A 77 24.80 8.15 45.12
CA GLN A 77 24.15 8.56 46.35
C GLN A 77 24.94 8.11 47.61
N LEU A 78 25.66 7.01 47.48
CA LEU A 78 26.54 6.48 48.52
C LEU A 78 27.65 7.46 48.96
N ASN A 79 28.17 8.19 48.01
CA ASN A 79 29.30 9.12 48.27
C ASN A 79 28.85 10.40 49.00
N GLN A 80 27.58 10.56 49.26
CA GLN A 80 27.03 11.81 49.83
C GLN A 80 26.66 11.76 51.32
N SER A 81 26.79 10.64 51.99
CA SER A 81 26.37 10.57 53.40
C SER A 81 27.30 9.75 54.25
N SER A 82 28.13 10.43 55.04
CA SER A 82 29.13 9.80 55.96
C SER A 82 28.51 9.04 57.15
N LEU A 83 27.24 9.19 57.42
CA LEU A 83 26.51 8.51 58.50
C LEU A 83 25.77 7.22 58.03
N GLN A 84 25.76 6.97 56.76
CA GLN A 84 25.08 5.80 56.19
C GLN A 84 26.08 4.76 55.64
N ILE A 85 27.38 4.93 55.88
CA ILE A 85 28.43 4.12 55.24
C ILE A 85 28.24 2.62 55.47
N GLN A 86 27.91 2.18 56.67
CA GLN A 86 27.72 0.75 56.95
C GLN A 86 26.45 0.16 56.26
N SER A 87 25.36 0.92 56.23
CA SER A 87 24.16 0.50 55.50
C SER A 87 24.40 0.54 54.01
N LEU A 88 25.17 1.51 53.56
CA LEU A 88 25.54 1.72 52.18
C LEU A 88 26.55 0.68 51.67
N GLU A 89 27.53 0.27 52.52
CA GLU A 89 28.46 -0.82 52.18
C GLU A 89 27.73 -2.15 51.94
N THR A 90 26.69 -2.42 52.74
CA THR A 90 25.85 -3.61 52.55
C THR A 90 25.04 -3.51 51.24
N GLN A 91 24.57 -2.30 50.92
CA GLN A 91 23.88 -2.05 49.66
C GLN A 91 24.81 -2.16 48.44
N LEU A 92 26.06 -1.67 48.59
CA LEU A 92 27.08 -1.80 47.55
C LEU A 92 27.50 -3.26 47.34
N ALA A 93 27.66 -4.03 48.41
CA ALA A 93 27.97 -5.46 48.30
C ALA A 93 26.87 -6.23 47.57
N ASN A 94 25.60 -5.90 47.88
CA ASN A 94 24.46 -6.48 47.18
C ASN A 94 24.41 -6.04 45.71
N ALA A 95 24.70 -4.78 45.42
CA ALA A 95 24.71 -4.26 44.05
C ALA A 95 25.88 -4.89 43.24
N THR A 96 27.03 -5.08 43.85
CA THR A 96 28.18 -5.73 43.20
C THR A 96 27.87 -7.20 42.89
N SER A 97 27.21 -7.89 43.85
CA SER A 97 26.76 -9.27 43.64
C SER A 97 25.71 -9.37 42.51
N GLN A 98 24.81 -8.40 42.43
CA GLN A 98 23.83 -8.32 41.33
C GLN A 98 24.49 -8.00 39.98
N LEU A 99 25.49 -7.10 39.96
CA LEU A 99 26.29 -6.81 38.77
C LEU A 99 27.02 -8.05 38.24
N GLN A 100 27.69 -8.81 39.15
CA GLN A 100 28.32 -10.08 38.76
C GLN A 100 27.32 -11.11 38.21
N SER A 101 26.13 -11.16 38.80
CA SER A 101 25.04 -12.01 38.27
C SER A 101 24.57 -11.55 36.87
N LEU A 102 24.44 -10.24 36.69
CA LEU A 102 24.03 -9.65 35.41
C LEU A 102 25.13 -9.79 34.34
N GLU A 103 26.39 -9.61 34.68
CA GLU A 103 27.54 -9.87 33.79
C GLU A 103 27.56 -11.34 33.33
N THR A 104 27.32 -12.26 34.28
CA THR A 104 27.20 -13.69 33.93
C THR A 104 26.01 -13.98 33.02
N GLN A 105 24.87 -13.36 33.27
CA GLN A 105 23.70 -13.48 32.42
C GLN A 105 23.98 -12.90 31.04
N LEU A 106 24.60 -11.72 30.96
CA LEU A 106 24.97 -11.08 29.71
C LEU A 106 25.94 -11.94 28.89
N ALA A 107 26.96 -12.51 29.55
CA ALA A 107 27.92 -13.41 28.91
C ALA A 107 27.23 -14.67 28.37
N ASN A 108 26.26 -15.22 29.10
CA ASN A 108 25.46 -16.36 28.65
C ASN A 108 24.57 -16.00 27.45
N GLU A 109 23.97 -14.81 27.45
CA GLU A 109 23.14 -14.37 26.36
C GLU A 109 23.97 -14.04 25.10
N ILE A 110 25.15 -13.44 25.26
CA ILE A 110 26.11 -13.26 24.15
C ILE A 110 26.51 -14.62 23.55
N SER A 111 26.76 -15.63 24.40
CA SER A 111 27.10 -16.99 23.93
C SER A 111 25.93 -17.63 23.16
N LYS A 112 24.70 -17.40 23.61
CA LYS A 112 23.50 -17.84 22.88
C LYS A 112 23.38 -17.13 21.51
N VAL A 113 23.59 -15.82 21.48
CA VAL A 113 23.56 -15.03 20.23
C VAL A 113 24.63 -15.55 19.26
N GLN A 114 25.87 -15.76 19.74
CA GLN A 114 26.93 -16.31 18.89
C GLN A 114 26.61 -17.72 18.37
N SER A 115 25.98 -18.56 19.21
CA SER A 115 25.51 -19.89 18.80
C SER A 115 24.41 -19.79 17.75
N LEU A 116 23.47 -18.84 17.92
CA LEU A 116 22.40 -18.57 16.95
C LEU A 116 22.95 -18.00 15.64
N GLU A 117 23.91 -17.09 15.69
CA GLU A 117 24.61 -16.55 14.52
C GLU A 117 25.34 -17.65 13.75
N SER A 118 26.04 -18.54 14.47
CA SER A 118 26.71 -19.69 13.86
C SER A 118 25.73 -20.66 13.22
N SER A 119 24.61 -20.97 13.90
CA SER A 119 23.53 -21.81 13.36
C SER A 119 22.89 -21.17 12.13
N PHE A 120 22.61 -19.87 12.20
CA PHE A 120 22.04 -19.11 11.09
C PHE A 120 23.02 -19.07 9.89
N SER A 121 24.31 -18.83 10.13
CA SER A 121 25.34 -18.86 9.09
C SER A 121 25.42 -20.22 8.40
N THR A 122 25.30 -21.30 9.19
CA THR A 122 25.28 -22.67 8.66
C THR A 122 24.04 -22.93 7.80
N GLN A 123 22.87 -22.50 8.29
CA GLN A 123 21.62 -22.60 7.53
C GLN A 123 21.65 -21.76 6.25
N LEU A 124 22.21 -20.55 6.32
CA LEU A 124 22.37 -19.67 5.14
C LEU A 124 23.31 -20.30 4.12
N SER A 125 24.39 -20.92 4.56
CA SER A 125 25.33 -21.64 3.67
C SER A 125 24.67 -22.85 3.03
N ALA A 126 23.88 -23.63 3.78
CA ALA A 126 23.12 -24.75 3.25
C ALA A 126 22.07 -24.30 2.23
N LEU A 127 21.38 -23.20 2.53
CA LEU A 127 20.40 -22.63 1.61
C LEU A 127 21.05 -22.05 0.35
N SER A 128 22.22 -21.43 0.48
CA SER A 128 22.98 -20.94 -0.67
C SER A 128 23.44 -22.10 -1.57
N ALA A 129 23.84 -23.22 -0.96
CA ALA A 129 24.17 -24.44 -1.70
C ALA A 129 22.93 -25.03 -2.39
N GLN A 130 21.77 -25.06 -1.72
CA GLN A 130 20.51 -25.50 -2.32
C GLN A 130 20.10 -24.57 -3.46
N LEU A 131 20.23 -23.26 -3.29
CA LEU A 131 19.95 -22.28 -4.35
C LEU A 131 20.83 -22.50 -5.59
N ALA A 132 22.11 -22.85 -5.40
CA ALA A 132 23.01 -23.16 -6.52
C ALA A 132 22.62 -24.46 -7.25
N LEU A 133 22.15 -25.46 -6.49
CA LEU A 133 21.61 -26.71 -7.09
C LEU A 133 20.33 -26.42 -7.87
N ASP A 134 19.43 -25.62 -7.28
CA ASP A 134 18.18 -25.22 -7.91
C ASP A 134 18.42 -24.36 -9.17
N GLN A 135 19.45 -23.49 -9.19
CA GLN A 135 19.88 -22.78 -10.40
C GLN A 135 20.37 -23.70 -11.50
N THR A 136 21.09 -24.77 -11.11
CA THR A 136 21.56 -25.79 -12.07
C THR A 136 20.35 -26.54 -12.65
N GLU A 137 19.40 -26.92 -11.81
CA GLU A 137 18.14 -27.56 -12.24
C GLU A 137 17.30 -26.64 -13.12
N ILE A 138 17.20 -25.36 -12.78
CA ILE A 138 16.56 -24.33 -13.61
C ILE A 138 17.20 -24.27 -15.00
N THR A 139 18.53 -24.29 -15.10
CA THR A 139 19.25 -24.26 -16.37
C THR A 139 18.99 -25.53 -17.20
N GLN A 140 18.94 -26.68 -16.54
CA GLN A 140 18.60 -27.95 -17.22
C GLN A 140 17.15 -27.95 -17.72
N LEU A 141 16.22 -27.43 -16.88
CA LEU A 141 14.82 -27.29 -17.23
C LEU A 141 14.61 -26.26 -18.34
N GLN A 142 15.35 -25.14 -18.36
CA GLN A 142 15.37 -24.20 -19.49
C GLN A 142 15.78 -24.86 -20.81
N THR A 143 16.76 -25.76 -20.75
CA THR A 143 17.19 -26.53 -21.92
C THR A 143 16.08 -27.49 -22.38
N GLN A 144 15.42 -28.18 -21.44
CA GLN A 144 14.27 -29.05 -21.74
C GLN A 144 13.07 -28.24 -22.27
N ILE A 145 12.82 -27.04 -21.75
CA ILE A 145 11.80 -26.12 -22.27
C ILE A 145 12.09 -25.77 -23.72
N SER A 146 13.33 -25.38 -24.02
CA SER A 146 13.72 -25.04 -25.39
C SER A 146 13.49 -26.23 -26.35
N GLN A 147 13.76 -27.45 -25.90
CA GLN A 147 13.46 -28.66 -26.66
C GLN A 147 11.96 -28.91 -26.80
N LEU A 148 11.17 -28.72 -25.72
CA LEU A 148 9.73 -28.86 -25.76
C LEU A 148 9.04 -27.74 -26.57
N GLN A 149 9.60 -26.54 -26.57
CA GLN A 149 9.15 -25.43 -27.43
C GLN A 149 9.28 -25.78 -28.92
N ILE A 150 10.42 -26.40 -29.32
CA ILE A 150 10.60 -26.88 -30.67
C ILE A 150 9.56 -27.97 -31.01
N GLN A 151 9.25 -28.87 -30.07
CA GLN A 151 8.22 -29.90 -30.26
C GLN A 151 6.80 -29.36 -30.30
N LEU A 152 6.50 -28.27 -29.54
CA LEU A 152 5.18 -27.63 -29.50
C LEU A 152 4.92 -26.70 -30.69
N GLN A 153 5.98 -26.14 -31.30
CA GLN A 153 5.86 -25.46 -32.60
C GLN A 153 5.22 -26.37 -33.67
N GLN A 154 5.23 -27.68 -33.43
CA GLN A 154 4.58 -28.66 -34.30
C GLN A 154 3.12 -29.00 -33.90
N LYS A 155 2.62 -28.57 -32.75
CA LYS A 155 1.29 -29.01 -32.20
C LYS A 155 0.24 -27.92 -31.91
N GLY A 156 0.52 -26.65 -32.12
CA GLY A 156 -0.45 -25.54 -32.04
C GLY A 156 -1.08 -25.34 -30.62
N GLY A 157 -0.65 -24.33 -29.88
CA GLY A 157 -1.26 -23.84 -28.64
C GLY A 157 -1.62 -22.35 -28.75
N LEU A 158 -2.18 -21.74 -27.70
CA LEU A 158 -2.54 -20.31 -27.65
C LEU A 158 -1.37 -19.41 -28.07
N CYS A 159 -0.14 -19.78 -27.72
CA CYS A 159 1.09 -19.08 -28.08
C CYS A 159 1.41 -19.04 -29.57
N LEU A 160 0.89 -19.97 -30.35
CA LEU A 160 1.15 -20.05 -31.80
C LEU A 160 -0.01 -19.54 -32.63
N SER A 161 -1.12 -19.16 -31.99
CA SER A 161 -2.37 -18.78 -32.67
C SER A 161 -2.26 -17.49 -33.49
N GLY A 162 -1.27 -16.65 -33.22
CA GLY A 162 -1.16 -15.30 -33.79
C GLY A 162 -2.33 -14.38 -33.38
N GLN A 163 -3.07 -14.75 -32.34
CA GLN A 163 -4.19 -13.95 -31.82
C GLN A 163 -3.69 -12.73 -31.05
N THR A 164 -4.52 -11.70 -31.04
CA THR A 164 -4.40 -10.57 -30.11
C THR A 164 -5.48 -10.70 -29.05
N VAL A 165 -5.07 -10.70 -27.79
CA VAL A 165 -5.94 -10.62 -26.61
C VAL A 165 -6.08 -9.16 -26.24
N THR A 166 -7.30 -8.65 -26.26
CA THR A 166 -7.60 -7.27 -25.88
C THR A 166 -7.96 -7.21 -24.41
N ILE A 167 -7.18 -6.47 -23.62
CA ILE A 167 -7.53 -6.07 -22.25
C ILE A 167 -8.27 -4.75 -22.35
N GLY A 168 -9.47 -4.65 -21.76
CA GLY A 168 -10.17 -3.38 -21.62
C GLY A 168 -9.50 -2.55 -20.52
N GLU A 169 -9.44 -1.25 -20.70
CA GLU A 169 -9.02 -0.30 -19.68
C GLU A 169 -10.13 0.72 -19.50
N LEU A 170 -10.76 0.71 -18.33
CA LEU A 170 -11.84 1.62 -17.98
C LEU A 170 -11.33 2.60 -16.95
N LEU A 171 -10.91 3.78 -17.41
CA LEU A 171 -10.17 4.76 -16.63
C LEU A 171 -10.91 6.10 -16.62
N ASP A 172 -10.67 6.91 -15.59
CA ASP A 172 -11.03 8.33 -15.62
C ASP A 172 -9.88 9.12 -16.22
N LEU A 173 -10.09 9.71 -17.40
CA LEU A 173 -9.04 10.46 -18.12
C LEU A 173 -9.38 11.96 -18.24
N SER A 174 -10.54 12.38 -17.74
CA SER A 174 -11.03 13.74 -18.03
C SER A 174 -11.77 14.43 -16.87
N SER A 175 -11.81 13.82 -15.68
CA SER A 175 -12.47 14.41 -14.50
C SER A 175 -11.60 14.41 -13.25
N ALA A 176 -12.16 14.32 -12.06
CA ALA A 176 -11.43 14.50 -10.80
C ALA A 176 -10.44 13.38 -10.42
N LEU A 177 -10.27 12.37 -11.25
CA LEU A 177 -9.18 11.37 -11.17
C LEU A 177 -8.36 11.31 -12.47
N ALA A 178 -8.41 12.35 -13.30
CA ALA A 178 -7.73 12.34 -14.59
C ALA A 178 -6.21 12.20 -14.45
N THR A 179 -5.62 12.84 -13.46
CA THR A 179 -4.18 12.72 -13.17
C THR A 179 -3.80 11.27 -12.88
N GLN A 180 -4.56 10.59 -12.05
CA GLN A 180 -4.37 9.19 -11.67
C GLN A 180 -4.69 8.25 -12.83
N GLY A 181 -5.74 8.56 -13.59
CA GLY A 181 -6.16 7.78 -14.76
C GLY A 181 -5.12 7.75 -15.87
N VAL A 182 -4.55 8.90 -16.22
CA VAL A 182 -3.46 8.99 -17.20
C VAL A 182 -2.22 8.20 -16.75
N ARG A 183 -1.87 8.25 -15.47
CA ARG A 183 -0.74 7.47 -14.94
C ARG A 183 -1.02 5.96 -14.95
N ALA A 184 -2.27 5.57 -14.70
CA ALA A 184 -2.69 4.18 -14.83
C ALA A 184 -2.60 3.71 -16.29
N GLU A 185 -3.05 4.52 -17.25
CA GLU A 185 -2.93 4.25 -18.69
C GLU A 185 -1.46 4.08 -19.11
N ASP A 186 -0.60 5.02 -18.71
CA ASP A 186 0.84 4.97 -19.01
C ASP A 186 1.50 3.71 -18.42
N GLY A 187 1.14 3.35 -17.19
CA GLY A 187 1.61 2.12 -16.53
C GLY A 187 1.16 0.86 -17.26
N SER A 188 -0.11 0.82 -17.64
CA SER A 188 -0.69 -0.28 -18.42
C SER A 188 -0.02 -0.45 -19.77
N ALA A 189 0.25 0.65 -20.48
CA ALA A 189 0.93 0.62 -21.77
C ALA A 189 2.33 -0.01 -21.66
N LEU A 190 3.11 0.37 -20.64
CA LEU A 190 4.41 -0.25 -20.38
C LEU A 190 4.29 -1.74 -20.04
N ALA A 191 3.26 -2.15 -19.31
CA ALA A 191 3.03 -3.56 -19.02
C ALA A 191 2.71 -4.36 -20.28
N ILE A 192 1.87 -3.84 -21.17
CA ILE A 192 1.55 -4.46 -22.47
C ILE A 192 2.83 -4.64 -23.30
N ASP A 193 3.69 -3.62 -23.36
CA ASP A 193 4.95 -3.68 -24.10
C ASP A 193 5.91 -4.72 -23.51
N ASP A 194 6.05 -4.74 -22.19
CA ASP A 194 6.90 -5.72 -21.48
C ASP A 194 6.38 -7.16 -21.68
N ILE A 195 5.07 -7.37 -21.59
CA ILE A 195 4.43 -8.67 -21.82
C ILE A 195 4.65 -9.13 -23.25
N ASN A 196 4.44 -8.28 -24.23
CA ASN A 196 4.63 -8.60 -25.64
C ASN A 196 6.10 -8.90 -25.96
N SER A 197 7.02 -8.16 -25.38
CA SER A 197 8.47 -8.39 -25.49
C SER A 197 8.85 -9.73 -24.86
N PHE A 198 8.31 -10.05 -23.69
CA PHE A 198 8.51 -11.32 -23.02
C PHE A 198 7.99 -12.48 -23.85
N LEU A 199 6.76 -12.40 -24.39
CA LEU A 199 6.17 -13.43 -25.24
C LEU A 199 6.97 -13.64 -26.53
N ALA A 200 7.38 -12.56 -27.19
CA ALA A 200 8.22 -12.63 -28.38
C ALA A 200 9.56 -13.31 -28.11
N SER A 201 10.22 -12.96 -26.99
CA SER A 201 11.48 -13.60 -26.57
C SER A 201 11.33 -15.10 -26.28
N ALA A 202 10.14 -15.51 -25.87
CA ALA A 202 9.76 -16.90 -25.64
C ALA A 202 9.30 -17.64 -26.93
N GLY A 203 9.31 -16.99 -28.09
CA GLY A 203 8.85 -17.58 -29.35
C GLY A 203 7.33 -17.73 -29.44
N CYS A 204 6.58 -16.98 -28.64
CA CYS A 204 5.11 -16.97 -28.59
C CYS A 204 4.55 -15.87 -29.49
N ASN A 205 3.65 -16.22 -30.42
CA ASN A 205 3.04 -15.29 -31.37
C ASN A 205 1.78 -14.62 -30.83
N LEU A 206 1.33 -14.96 -29.61
CA LEU A 206 0.26 -14.28 -28.92
C LEU A 206 0.67 -12.84 -28.59
N LYS A 207 -0.24 -11.92 -28.74
CA LYS A 207 -0.05 -10.52 -28.36
C LYS A 207 -1.15 -10.07 -27.42
N PHE A 208 -0.83 -9.13 -26.55
CA PHE A 208 -1.80 -8.37 -25.77
C PHE A 208 -1.88 -6.95 -26.32
N ALA A 209 -3.07 -6.37 -26.27
CA ALA A 209 -3.32 -4.99 -26.63
C ALA A 209 -4.33 -4.39 -25.65
N ALA A 210 -4.21 -3.10 -25.38
CA ALA A 210 -5.18 -2.35 -24.60
C ALA A 210 -6.31 -1.81 -25.49
N SER A 211 -7.51 -1.72 -24.94
CA SER A 211 -8.61 -0.90 -25.44
C SER A 211 -9.06 0.02 -24.32
N VAL A 212 -8.74 1.31 -24.45
CA VAL A 212 -8.95 2.31 -23.41
C VAL A 212 -10.28 3.00 -23.61
N SER A 213 -11.04 3.19 -22.53
CA SER A 213 -12.26 3.98 -22.47
C SER A 213 -12.26 4.90 -21.26
N ASP A 214 -12.57 6.17 -21.49
CA ASP A 214 -12.76 7.17 -20.45
C ASP A 214 -14.20 7.18 -19.97
N TYR A 215 -14.42 6.89 -18.67
CA TYR A 215 -15.75 6.96 -18.08
C TYR A 215 -16.06 8.28 -17.35
N SER A 216 -15.08 9.19 -17.23
CA SER A 216 -15.23 10.55 -16.68
C SER A 216 -15.95 10.60 -15.32
N LEU A 217 -15.68 9.65 -14.40
CA LEU A 217 -16.40 9.44 -13.13
C LEU A 217 -17.94 9.32 -13.25
N ASP A 218 -18.47 9.12 -14.46
CA ASP A 218 -19.90 8.89 -14.70
C ASP A 218 -20.19 7.38 -14.64
N ASN A 219 -20.95 6.97 -13.64
CA ASN A 219 -21.33 5.58 -13.41
C ASN A 219 -22.15 4.99 -14.56
N SER A 220 -23.00 5.80 -15.22
CA SER A 220 -23.81 5.37 -16.37
C SER A 220 -22.93 5.15 -17.59
N ARG A 221 -21.95 6.02 -17.79
CA ARG A 221 -20.94 5.89 -18.83
C ARG A 221 -20.05 4.68 -18.58
N ALA A 222 -19.59 4.46 -17.33
CA ALA A 222 -18.84 3.27 -16.97
C ALA A 222 -19.57 1.97 -17.36
N LEU A 223 -20.88 1.90 -17.13
CA LEU A 223 -21.70 0.75 -17.54
C LEU A 223 -21.79 0.64 -19.07
N SER A 224 -21.99 1.74 -19.77
CA SER A 224 -22.08 1.75 -21.24
C SER A 224 -20.76 1.29 -21.89
N GLU A 225 -19.63 1.74 -21.37
CA GLU A 225 -18.31 1.35 -21.85
C GLU A 225 -18.01 -0.14 -21.55
N LEU A 226 -18.39 -0.63 -20.37
CA LEU A 226 -18.27 -2.06 -20.07
C LEU A 226 -19.15 -2.92 -20.98
N GLN A 227 -20.34 -2.46 -21.33
CA GLN A 227 -21.22 -3.12 -22.31
C GLN A 227 -20.58 -3.14 -23.72
N ALA A 228 -19.91 -2.06 -24.12
CA ALA A 228 -19.16 -2.01 -25.37
C ALA A 228 -17.98 -2.99 -25.36
N PHE A 229 -17.23 -3.08 -24.27
CA PHE A 229 -16.19 -4.10 -24.10
C PHE A 229 -16.75 -5.52 -24.18
N ALA A 230 -17.88 -5.80 -23.54
CA ALA A 230 -18.54 -7.09 -23.63
C ALA A 230 -18.93 -7.44 -25.07
N ALA A 231 -19.50 -6.49 -25.80
CA ALA A 231 -19.89 -6.66 -27.22
C ALA A 231 -18.67 -6.88 -28.14
N ALA A 232 -17.51 -6.32 -27.78
CA ALA A 232 -16.24 -6.54 -28.46
C ALA A 232 -15.54 -7.87 -28.06
N GLY A 233 -16.11 -8.63 -27.12
CA GLY A 233 -15.56 -9.91 -26.66
C GLY A 233 -14.44 -9.78 -25.62
N VAL A 234 -14.28 -8.61 -24.99
CA VAL A 234 -13.34 -8.39 -23.91
C VAL A 234 -13.77 -9.19 -22.68
N GLN A 235 -12.83 -9.94 -22.10
CA GLN A 235 -13.08 -10.82 -20.95
C GLN A 235 -12.43 -10.33 -19.67
N VAL A 236 -11.46 -9.39 -19.77
CA VAL A 236 -10.75 -8.79 -18.63
C VAL A 236 -10.68 -7.30 -18.85
N VAL A 237 -10.99 -6.54 -17.81
CA VAL A 237 -10.94 -5.07 -17.78
C VAL A 237 -10.11 -4.63 -16.58
N VAL A 238 -9.09 -3.82 -16.81
CA VAL A 238 -8.33 -3.10 -15.78
C VAL A 238 -9.08 -1.80 -15.45
N GLY A 239 -9.31 -1.57 -14.15
CA GLY A 239 -10.19 -0.50 -13.68
C GLY A 239 -11.63 -0.98 -13.43
N PRO A 240 -12.59 -0.06 -13.19
CA PRO A 240 -12.40 1.37 -12.88
C PRO A 240 -11.51 1.65 -11.66
N LEU A 241 -11.07 2.90 -11.54
CA LEU A 241 -10.21 3.32 -10.43
C LEU A 241 -11.02 3.52 -9.14
N ASN A 242 -12.22 4.07 -9.22
CA ASN A 242 -13.04 4.42 -8.07
C ASN A 242 -14.12 3.39 -7.74
N SER A 243 -14.43 3.26 -6.45
CA SER A 243 -15.38 2.27 -5.93
C SER A 243 -16.83 2.49 -6.40
N GLY A 244 -17.24 3.74 -6.63
CA GLY A 244 -18.59 4.06 -7.12
C GLY A 244 -18.85 3.49 -8.51
N ALA A 245 -17.90 3.61 -9.42
CA ALA A 245 -18.01 3.04 -10.76
C ALA A 245 -18.01 1.51 -10.72
N ILE A 246 -17.08 0.89 -9.95
CA ILE A 246 -17.08 -0.58 -9.75
C ILE A 246 -18.46 -1.05 -9.25
N GLN A 247 -19.00 -0.40 -8.22
CA GLN A 247 -20.31 -0.78 -7.65
C GLN A 247 -21.43 -0.73 -8.70
N SER A 248 -21.38 0.24 -9.60
CA SER A 248 -22.40 0.41 -10.65
C SER A 248 -22.35 -0.66 -11.75
N ILE A 249 -21.16 -1.20 -12.04
CA ILE A 249 -20.94 -2.14 -13.15
C ILE A 249 -20.78 -3.59 -12.71
N LEU A 250 -20.53 -3.87 -11.42
CA LEU A 250 -20.17 -5.20 -10.92
C LEU A 250 -21.24 -6.26 -11.23
N SER A 251 -22.52 -5.91 -11.10
CA SER A 251 -23.61 -6.83 -11.43
C SER A 251 -23.60 -7.24 -12.90
N PHE A 252 -23.28 -6.29 -13.81
CA PHE A 252 -23.16 -6.59 -15.24
C PHE A 252 -21.90 -7.44 -15.52
N ALA A 253 -20.77 -7.12 -14.90
CA ALA A 253 -19.53 -7.89 -15.02
C ALA A 253 -19.74 -9.35 -14.59
N ASN A 254 -20.37 -9.57 -13.43
CA ASN A 254 -20.70 -10.89 -12.90
C ASN A 254 -21.61 -11.68 -13.85
N ALA A 255 -22.67 -11.05 -14.37
CA ALA A 255 -23.63 -11.70 -15.28
C ALA A 255 -23.01 -12.07 -16.65
N ASN A 256 -22.02 -11.31 -17.10
CA ASN A 256 -21.36 -11.51 -18.39
C ASN A 256 -19.98 -12.16 -18.27
N HIS A 257 -19.59 -12.58 -17.06
CA HIS A 257 -18.32 -13.25 -16.77
C HIS A 257 -17.09 -12.43 -17.18
N ILE A 258 -17.14 -11.11 -16.99
CA ILE A 258 -16.03 -10.19 -17.28
C ILE A 258 -15.25 -9.98 -15.98
N VAL A 259 -13.98 -10.30 -16.00
CA VAL A 259 -13.07 -10.07 -14.86
C VAL A 259 -12.71 -8.59 -14.79
N LEU A 260 -12.96 -7.95 -13.66
CA LEU A 260 -12.50 -6.61 -13.34
C LEU A 260 -11.27 -6.71 -12.45
N ILE A 261 -10.23 -5.97 -12.75
CA ILE A 261 -9.03 -5.86 -11.90
C ILE A 261 -8.82 -4.37 -11.63
N SER A 262 -9.07 -3.95 -10.39
CA SER A 262 -8.94 -2.54 -10.02
C SER A 262 -7.68 -2.28 -9.20
N PRO A 263 -6.82 -1.34 -9.63
CA PRO A 263 -5.61 -0.99 -8.89
C PRO A 263 -5.88 -0.18 -7.62
N SER A 264 -7.07 0.46 -7.51
CA SER A 264 -7.28 1.51 -6.51
C SER A 264 -8.67 1.57 -5.88
N SER A 265 -9.64 0.76 -6.33
CA SER A 265 -10.95 0.70 -5.67
C SER A 265 -10.84 0.01 -4.31
N THR A 266 -11.26 0.66 -3.22
CA THR A 266 -10.98 0.24 -1.84
C THR A 266 -12.21 -0.01 -0.98
N SER A 267 -13.42 0.39 -1.40
CA SER A 267 -14.65 0.25 -0.61
C SER A 267 -14.84 -1.16 -0.04
N VAL A 268 -15.09 -1.25 1.28
CA VAL A 268 -15.35 -2.53 1.99
C VAL A 268 -16.60 -3.23 1.47
N ALA A 269 -17.58 -2.46 0.95
CA ALA A 269 -18.81 -3.01 0.39
C ALA A 269 -18.60 -3.87 -0.86
N LEU A 270 -17.43 -3.76 -1.50
CA LEU A 270 -17.06 -4.52 -2.68
C LEU A 270 -16.24 -5.80 -2.37
N ALA A 271 -16.01 -6.11 -1.10
CA ALA A 271 -15.30 -7.32 -0.67
C ALA A 271 -16.22 -8.55 -0.73
N ILE A 272 -16.56 -9.00 -1.94
CA ILE A 272 -17.55 -10.07 -2.18
C ILE A 272 -16.83 -11.32 -2.69
N PRO A 273 -16.83 -12.43 -1.93
CA PRO A 273 -16.18 -13.65 -2.38
C PRO A 273 -16.84 -14.25 -3.64
N ASN A 274 -16.01 -14.79 -4.53
CA ASN A 274 -16.41 -15.51 -5.73
C ASN A 274 -17.12 -14.66 -6.80
N ASP A 275 -17.01 -13.36 -6.75
CA ASP A 275 -17.43 -12.48 -7.84
C ASP A 275 -16.34 -12.37 -8.93
N TYR A 276 -16.49 -11.43 -9.85
CA TYR A 276 -15.55 -11.19 -10.93
C TYR A 276 -14.69 -9.95 -10.71
N LEU A 277 -14.63 -9.44 -9.46
CA LEU A 277 -13.79 -8.32 -9.08
C LEU A 277 -12.54 -8.80 -8.32
N PHE A 278 -11.40 -8.30 -8.75
CA PHE A 278 -10.12 -8.42 -8.03
C PHE A 278 -9.53 -7.04 -7.83
N ARG A 279 -8.92 -6.81 -6.66
CA ARG A 279 -8.35 -5.51 -6.31
C ARG A 279 -6.91 -5.67 -5.84
N THR A 280 -6.00 -4.97 -6.48
CA THR A 280 -4.57 -5.00 -6.09
C THR A 280 -4.22 -3.94 -5.05
N ALA A 281 -5.22 -3.17 -4.61
CA ALA A 281 -5.22 -2.39 -3.38
C ALA A 281 -5.99 -3.13 -2.27
N PRO A 282 -5.60 -3.02 -0.99
CA PRO A 282 -6.40 -3.46 0.15
C PRO A 282 -7.67 -2.63 0.30
N ASN A 283 -8.68 -3.17 0.97
CA ASN A 283 -9.90 -2.42 1.22
C ASN A 283 -9.77 -1.42 2.39
N ASP A 284 -10.70 -0.48 2.47
CA ASP A 284 -10.75 0.66 3.41
C ASP A 284 -10.69 0.28 4.89
N LYS A 285 -10.96 -0.97 5.25
CA LYS A 285 -10.80 -1.45 6.63
C LYS A 285 -9.39 -1.16 7.17
N TRP A 286 -8.39 -1.31 6.32
CA TRP A 286 -6.99 -1.11 6.71
C TRP A 286 -6.58 0.36 6.61
N GLN A 287 -7.02 1.07 5.59
CA GLN A 287 -6.73 2.49 5.44
C GLN A 287 -7.36 3.30 6.57
N GLY A 288 -8.61 3.03 6.93
CA GLY A 288 -9.25 3.71 8.06
C GLY A 288 -8.56 3.49 9.41
N GLN A 289 -7.80 2.39 9.58
CA GLN A 289 -6.91 2.24 10.73
C GLN A 289 -5.69 3.16 10.65
N ALA A 290 -5.08 3.25 9.47
CA ALA A 290 -3.93 4.13 9.23
C ALA A 290 -4.30 5.60 9.40
N ASP A 291 -5.43 6.04 8.85
CA ASP A 291 -5.93 7.41 8.94
C ASP A 291 -6.23 7.80 10.39
N ALA A 292 -6.95 6.94 11.11
CA ALA A 292 -7.24 7.15 12.52
C ALA A 292 -5.96 7.20 13.38
N ALA A 293 -4.99 6.36 13.07
CA ALA A 293 -3.68 6.38 13.75
C ALA A 293 -2.90 7.66 13.42
N MET A 294 -2.91 8.10 12.15
CA MET A 294 -2.27 9.34 11.69
C MET A 294 -2.87 10.57 12.37
N LEU A 295 -4.19 10.70 12.39
CA LEU A 295 -4.90 11.78 13.10
C LEU A 295 -4.50 11.84 14.58
N LYS A 296 -4.43 10.69 15.26
CA LYS A 296 -4.01 10.62 16.67
C LYS A 296 -2.54 11.01 16.85
N ALA A 297 -1.66 10.61 15.94
CA ALA A 297 -0.24 10.98 15.96
C ALA A 297 -0.03 12.47 15.72
N GLU A 298 -0.85 13.09 14.85
CA GLU A 298 -0.90 14.55 14.67
C GLU A 298 -1.43 15.29 15.93
N GLY A 299 -2.03 14.58 16.86
CA GLY A 299 -2.48 15.12 18.14
C GLY A 299 -3.99 15.42 18.21
N ALA A 300 -4.75 14.94 17.23
CA ALA A 300 -6.20 15.07 17.28
C ALA A 300 -6.82 14.20 18.39
N THR A 301 -7.78 14.74 19.11
CA THR A 301 -8.65 14.02 20.05
C THR A 301 -10.10 14.00 19.58
N LYS A 302 -10.39 14.81 18.58
CA LYS A 302 -11.65 14.87 17.86
C LYS A 302 -11.38 15.09 16.38
N VAL A 303 -12.31 14.70 15.52
CA VAL A 303 -12.18 14.85 14.08
C VAL A 303 -13.48 15.19 13.40
N VAL A 304 -13.42 16.07 12.41
CA VAL A 304 -14.45 16.26 11.40
C VAL A 304 -13.99 15.54 10.15
N ILE A 305 -14.73 14.55 9.69
CA ILE A 305 -14.45 13.84 8.44
C ILE A 305 -15.28 14.46 7.34
N LEU A 306 -14.61 15.01 6.35
CA LEU A 306 -15.23 15.57 5.15
C LEU A 306 -15.32 14.45 4.11
N GLN A 307 -16.53 13.93 3.90
CA GLN A 307 -16.78 12.72 3.14
C GLN A 307 -17.48 13.02 1.81
N ARG A 308 -16.85 12.66 0.70
CA ARG A 308 -17.54 12.67 -0.60
C ARG A 308 -18.69 11.64 -0.63
N HIS A 309 -19.81 12.01 -1.29
CA HIS A 309 -21.02 11.21 -1.32
C HIS A 309 -20.96 10.11 -2.41
N ASP A 310 -20.14 9.11 -2.19
CA ASP A 310 -20.08 7.90 -3.01
C ASP A 310 -19.65 6.68 -2.18
N SER A 311 -19.52 5.51 -2.83
CA SER A 311 -19.16 4.26 -2.15
C SER A 311 -17.76 4.31 -1.52
N TYR A 312 -16.80 5.02 -2.11
CA TYR A 312 -15.47 5.21 -1.53
C TYR A 312 -15.57 6.07 -0.28
N GLY A 313 -16.08 7.30 -0.42
CA GLY A 313 -16.15 8.25 0.69
C GLY A 313 -16.90 7.69 1.89
N TYR A 314 -18.05 7.04 1.66
CA TYR A 314 -18.85 6.46 2.74
C TYR A 314 -18.10 5.36 3.51
N ASN A 315 -17.45 4.43 2.81
CA ASN A 315 -16.82 3.29 3.47
C ASN A 315 -15.53 3.67 4.20
N LEU A 316 -14.69 4.52 3.60
CA LEU A 316 -13.45 4.96 4.24
C LEU A 316 -13.74 5.88 5.45
N ALA A 317 -14.65 6.85 5.31
CA ALA A 317 -15.02 7.71 6.42
C ALA A 317 -15.56 6.92 7.62
N ASN A 318 -16.40 5.91 7.36
CA ASN A 318 -16.90 5.03 8.41
C ASN A 318 -15.79 4.19 9.06
N ALA A 319 -14.86 3.66 8.26
CA ALA A 319 -13.73 2.91 8.79
C ALA A 319 -12.81 3.80 9.64
N THR A 320 -12.53 5.01 9.20
CA THR A 320 -11.75 6.00 9.97
C THR A 320 -12.46 6.38 11.26
N ALA A 321 -13.77 6.68 11.20
CA ALA A 321 -14.56 7.05 12.37
C ALA A 321 -14.55 5.97 13.45
N VAL A 322 -14.80 4.71 13.09
CA VAL A 322 -14.80 3.58 14.02
C VAL A 322 -13.41 3.40 14.66
N ASN A 323 -12.34 3.46 13.88
CA ASN A 323 -10.97 3.28 14.38
C ASN A 323 -10.48 4.50 15.18
N PHE A 324 -10.99 5.69 14.90
CA PHE A 324 -10.72 6.87 15.71
C PHE A 324 -11.42 6.80 17.08
N GLY A 325 -12.49 6.04 17.21
CA GLY A 325 -13.24 5.82 18.45
C GLY A 325 -14.54 6.61 18.51
N GLY A 326 -15.09 7.02 17.38
CA GLY A 326 -16.39 7.67 17.24
C GLY A 326 -17.50 6.71 16.81
N ALA A 327 -18.74 7.12 17.05
CA ALA A 327 -19.89 6.51 16.40
C ALA A 327 -20.00 7.05 14.97
N VAL A 328 -20.51 6.23 14.07
CA VAL A 328 -20.87 6.66 12.73
C VAL A 328 -22.23 7.35 12.81
N ASP A 329 -22.23 8.67 12.94
CA ASP A 329 -23.45 9.49 12.97
C ASP A 329 -23.32 10.64 11.97
N HIS A 330 -24.29 10.76 11.09
CA HIS A 330 -24.38 11.81 10.06
C HIS A 330 -25.46 12.87 10.41
N THR A 331 -26.02 12.85 11.62
CA THR A 331 -27.20 13.67 11.97
C THR A 331 -26.88 15.08 12.46
N GLY A 332 -25.60 15.46 12.45
CA GLY A 332 -25.10 16.76 12.91
C GLY A 332 -24.21 16.64 14.13
N CYS A 333 -23.39 17.63 14.35
CA CYS A 333 -22.31 17.64 15.32
C CYS A 333 -22.75 18.29 16.64
N VAL A 334 -22.47 17.63 17.75
CA VAL A 334 -22.58 18.21 19.08
C VAL A 334 -21.21 18.22 19.77
N SER A 335 -21.04 19.14 20.73
CA SER A 335 -19.75 19.38 21.37
C SER A 335 -19.15 18.17 22.13
N THR A 336 -19.97 17.18 22.44
CA THR A 336 -19.54 15.92 23.11
C THR A 336 -19.05 14.85 22.15
N ASP A 337 -19.28 14.99 20.84
CA ASP A 337 -18.88 14.01 19.86
C ASP A 337 -17.34 13.93 19.74
N THR A 338 -16.85 12.76 19.41
CA THR A 338 -15.44 12.52 19.09
C THR A 338 -15.21 12.61 17.58
N VAL A 339 -16.21 12.20 16.79
CA VAL A 339 -16.18 12.21 15.33
C VAL A 339 -17.46 12.86 14.81
N CYS A 340 -17.31 13.72 13.82
CA CYS A 340 -18.42 14.25 13.02
C CYS A 340 -18.15 13.93 11.55
N ILE A 341 -19.16 13.49 10.82
CA ILE A 341 -19.04 13.21 9.40
C ILE A 341 -19.92 14.21 8.63
N ILE A 342 -19.28 14.98 7.75
CA ILE A 342 -19.96 15.89 6.83
C ILE A 342 -19.92 15.27 5.45
N GLN A 343 -21.08 14.87 4.96
CA GLN A 343 -21.22 14.33 3.60
C GLN A 343 -21.43 15.48 2.61
N TYR A 344 -20.72 15.46 1.48
CA TYR A 344 -20.89 16.42 0.40
C TYR A 344 -21.03 15.74 -0.96
N ASP A 345 -21.79 16.36 -1.85
CA ASP A 345 -21.88 15.97 -3.24
C ASP A 345 -20.62 16.48 -3.99
N PRO A 346 -19.79 15.62 -4.61
CA PRO A 346 -18.60 16.06 -5.32
C PRO A 346 -18.90 16.90 -6.58
N LEU A 347 -20.16 16.95 -7.01
CA LEU A 347 -20.61 17.77 -8.13
C LEU A 347 -21.26 19.10 -7.70
N LEU A 348 -21.10 19.49 -6.44
CA LEU A 348 -21.62 20.77 -5.95
C LEU A 348 -21.06 21.95 -6.74
N THR A 349 -21.96 22.77 -7.25
CA THR A 349 -21.62 24.03 -7.95
C THR A 349 -21.45 25.23 -7.01
N THR A 350 -21.75 25.07 -5.71
CA THR A 350 -21.64 26.11 -4.69
C THR A 350 -21.21 25.47 -3.36
N LEU A 351 -20.06 25.86 -2.88
CA LEU A 351 -19.44 25.33 -1.65
C LEU A 351 -19.88 26.06 -0.36
N ALA A 352 -20.53 27.21 -0.48
CA ALA A 352 -20.85 28.04 0.69
C ALA A 352 -21.64 27.31 1.80
N PRO A 353 -22.66 26.48 1.50
CA PRO A 353 -23.35 25.70 2.55
C PRO A 353 -22.41 24.67 3.22
N LEU A 354 -21.59 23.97 2.43
CA LEU A 354 -20.62 23.00 2.92
C LEU A 354 -19.62 23.66 3.88
N LEU A 355 -19.04 24.79 3.47
CA LEU A 355 -18.05 25.52 4.27
C LEU A 355 -18.65 26.09 5.57
N SER A 356 -19.93 26.49 5.51
CA SER A 356 -20.66 26.94 6.71
C SER A 356 -20.80 25.79 7.70
N THR A 357 -21.21 24.61 7.24
CA THR A 357 -21.35 23.41 8.07
C THR A 357 -19.99 22.98 8.63
N LEU A 358 -18.96 22.88 7.79
CA LEU A 358 -17.61 22.50 8.21
C LEU A 358 -17.06 23.45 9.29
N SER A 359 -17.21 24.75 9.07
CA SER A 359 -16.75 25.75 10.05
C SER A 359 -17.53 25.67 11.37
N TYR A 360 -18.85 25.44 11.31
CA TYR A 360 -19.69 25.30 12.49
C TYR A 360 -19.34 24.05 13.30
N ASP A 361 -19.24 22.90 12.64
CA ASP A 361 -18.96 21.61 13.28
C ASP A 361 -17.54 21.58 13.87
N PHE A 362 -16.55 22.10 13.14
CA PHE A 362 -15.20 22.26 13.66
C PHE A 362 -15.16 23.10 14.93
N GLN A 363 -15.84 24.25 14.95
CA GLN A 363 -15.89 25.12 16.13
C GLN A 363 -16.65 24.46 17.28
N THR A 364 -17.73 23.73 16.99
CA THR A 364 -18.51 22.99 17.98
C THR A 364 -17.65 21.97 18.71
N LEU A 365 -16.84 21.20 17.99
CA LEU A 365 -15.90 20.26 18.59
C LEU A 365 -14.74 20.98 19.31
N ASN A 366 -14.23 22.06 18.73
CA ASN A 366 -13.09 22.80 19.28
C ASN A 366 -13.44 23.52 20.59
N ALA A 367 -14.70 23.84 20.84
CA ALA A 367 -15.15 24.43 22.10
C ALA A 367 -14.86 23.56 23.33
N THR A 368 -14.87 22.25 23.19
CA THR A 368 -14.58 21.30 24.28
C THR A 368 -13.21 20.61 24.15
N SER A 369 -12.53 20.78 23.02
CA SER A 369 -11.18 20.24 22.77
C SER A 369 -10.32 21.26 22.01
N PRO A 370 -9.97 22.39 22.65
CA PRO A 370 -9.26 23.47 21.97
C PRO A 370 -7.95 23.01 21.34
N ASN A 371 -7.75 23.33 20.05
CA ASN A 371 -6.58 22.97 19.25
C ASN A 371 -6.29 21.46 19.18
N ARG A 372 -7.34 20.64 19.26
CA ARG A 372 -7.24 19.18 19.16
C ARG A 372 -8.28 18.56 18.22
N VAL A 373 -8.84 19.34 17.32
CA VAL A 373 -9.77 18.89 16.31
C VAL A 373 -9.04 18.78 14.98
N GLY A 374 -9.00 17.58 14.41
CA GLY A 374 -8.52 17.32 13.06
C GLY A 374 -9.64 17.47 12.03
N ILE A 375 -9.26 17.61 10.78
CA ILE A 375 -10.14 17.52 9.61
C ILE A 375 -9.55 16.45 8.71
N ASP A 376 -10.31 15.38 8.46
CA ASP A 376 -9.93 14.31 7.56
C ASP A 376 -10.69 14.46 6.24
N ALA A 377 -9.96 14.65 5.14
CA ALA A 377 -10.54 14.82 3.82
C ALA A 377 -10.57 13.46 3.11
N VAL A 378 -11.76 12.91 2.92
CA VAL A 378 -11.99 11.73 2.08
C VAL A 378 -12.57 12.23 0.77
N SER A 379 -11.68 12.61 -0.16
CA SER A 379 -12.01 13.35 -1.38
C SER A 379 -11.12 12.94 -2.57
N PHE A 380 -11.29 13.59 -3.70
CA PHE A 380 -10.40 13.55 -4.86
C PHE A 380 -9.91 14.96 -5.18
N GLU A 381 -9.64 15.29 -6.45
CA GLU A 381 -9.14 16.61 -6.85
C GLU A 381 -10.07 17.78 -6.44
N GLU A 382 -11.36 17.54 -6.19
CA GLU A 382 -12.30 18.57 -5.74
C GLU A 382 -11.95 19.21 -4.38
N ILE A 383 -11.09 18.58 -3.58
CA ILE A 383 -10.55 19.20 -2.36
C ILE A 383 -9.80 20.50 -2.68
N GLY A 384 -9.21 20.60 -3.87
CA GLY A 384 -8.55 21.83 -4.32
C GLY A 384 -9.50 23.01 -4.37
N GLU A 385 -10.71 22.82 -4.86
CA GLU A 385 -11.75 23.87 -4.88
C GLU A 385 -12.19 24.21 -3.45
N ILE A 386 -12.40 23.22 -2.60
CA ILE A 386 -12.81 23.39 -1.21
C ILE A 386 -11.79 24.26 -0.43
N VAL A 387 -10.50 23.92 -0.47
CA VAL A 387 -9.46 24.69 0.24
C VAL A 387 -9.23 26.07 -0.38
N SER A 388 -9.39 26.21 -1.71
CA SER A 388 -9.33 27.49 -2.40
C SER A 388 -10.45 28.44 -1.92
N GLU A 389 -11.68 27.95 -1.87
CA GLU A 389 -12.84 28.72 -1.40
C GLU A 389 -12.71 29.09 0.09
N ILE A 390 -12.18 28.17 0.94
CA ILE A 390 -11.86 28.47 2.34
C ILE A 390 -10.85 29.64 2.39
N SER A 391 -9.80 29.62 1.58
CA SER A 391 -8.76 30.66 1.60
C SER A 391 -9.28 32.04 1.22
N GLN A 392 -10.26 32.09 0.33
CA GLN A 392 -10.90 33.31 -0.18
C GLN A 392 -12.09 33.77 0.66
N SER A 393 -12.52 32.99 1.63
CA SER A 393 -13.69 33.30 2.45
C SER A 393 -13.54 34.63 3.21
N SER A 394 -14.58 35.45 3.24
CA SER A 394 -14.65 36.65 4.07
C SER A 394 -14.75 36.33 5.58
N SER A 395 -15.19 35.14 5.94
CA SER A 395 -15.30 34.64 7.30
C SER A 395 -13.91 34.33 7.90
N VAL A 396 -13.57 35.02 8.99
CA VAL A 396 -12.34 34.73 9.76
C VAL A 396 -12.36 33.30 10.32
N ALA A 397 -13.54 32.84 10.78
CA ALA A 397 -13.71 31.50 11.32
C ALA A 397 -13.47 30.42 10.25
N THR A 398 -13.94 30.61 9.02
CA THR A 398 -13.73 29.71 7.91
C THR A 398 -12.25 29.68 7.52
N ARG A 399 -11.60 30.84 7.36
CA ARG A 399 -10.15 30.88 7.06
C ARG A 399 -9.29 30.24 8.16
N ALA A 400 -9.76 30.28 9.41
CA ALA A 400 -9.05 29.62 10.53
C ALA A 400 -8.93 28.10 10.37
N LEU A 401 -9.76 27.47 9.52
CA LEU A 401 -9.62 26.05 9.19
C LEU A 401 -8.26 25.73 8.51
N LEU A 402 -7.69 26.65 7.74
CA LEU A 402 -6.38 26.45 7.10
C LEU A 402 -5.20 26.79 8.02
N THR A 403 -5.40 27.66 9.00
CA THR A 403 -4.34 28.14 9.91
C THR A 403 -4.30 27.42 11.26
N GLY A 404 -5.29 26.58 11.54
CA GLY A 404 -5.34 25.74 12.73
C GLY A 404 -4.12 24.83 12.84
N ARG A 405 -3.74 24.50 14.08
CA ARG A 405 -2.61 23.58 14.33
C ARG A 405 -2.97 22.63 15.46
N LEU A 406 -2.62 21.36 15.29
CA LEU A 406 -2.68 20.33 16.32
C LEU A 406 -1.37 20.32 17.13
N PRO A 407 -1.39 19.80 18.38
CA PRO A 407 -0.19 19.81 19.24
C PRO A 407 0.94 18.93 18.73
N GLY A 408 0.65 17.93 17.88
CA GLY A 408 1.63 16.95 17.41
C GLY A 408 2.22 16.07 18.52
N THR A 409 2.86 15.00 18.14
CA THR A 409 3.73 14.20 19.02
C THR A 409 5.22 14.48 18.77
N GLY A 410 5.54 15.27 17.75
CA GLY A 410 6.88 15.68 17.32
C GLY A 410 7.34 17.02 17.91
N SER A 411 8.22 17.72 17.23
CA SER A 411 8.89 18.94 17.71
C SER A 411 8.07 20.24 17.56
N GLY A 412 6.84 20.18 17.06
CA GLY A 412 6.01 21.38 16.86
C GLY A 412 4.55 21.07 16.51
N PRO A 413 3.72 22.14 16.41
CA PRO A 413 2.33 22.00 16.04
C PRO A 413 2.20 21.56 14.55
N THR A 414 1.28 20.64 14.30
CA THR A 414 0.99 20.07 12.98
C THR A 414 -0.28 20.65 12.37
N SER A 415 -0.53 20.35 11.10
CA SER A 415 -1.78 20.74 10.44
C SER A 415 -3.00 20.12 11.11
N VAL A 416 -4.14 20.79 11.02
CA VAL A 416 -5.43 20.18 11.36
C VAL A 416 -5.93 19.24 10.25
N TRP A 417 -5.39 19.33 9.03
CA TRP A 417 -5.84 18.57 7.86
C TRP A 417 -5.04 17.29 7.70
N THR A 418 -5.74 16.21 7.42
CA THR A 418 -5.23 14.96 6.86
C THR A 418 -5.99 14.63 5.58
N GLY A 419 -5.42 13.81 4.73
CA GLY A 419 -6.04 13.32 3.51
C GLY A 419 -5.84 11.81 3.34
N THR A 420 -6.34 11.29 2.24
CA THR A 420 -6.42 9.87 1.96
C THR A 420 -5.74 9.52 0.62
N ASP A 421 -5.94 8.32 0.12
CA ASP A 421 -5.38 7.85 -1.17
C ASP A 421 -5.95 8.60 -2.38
N GLY A 422 -7.13 9.21 -2.25
CA GLY A 422 -7.72 10.03 -3.30
C GLY A 422 -6.95 11.30 -3.61
N GLU A 423 -6.19 11.83 -2.65
CA GLU A 423 -5.38 13.05 -2.80
C GLU A 423 -3.87 12.77 -2.84
N ALA A 424 -3.44 11.67 -2.20
CA ALA A 424 -2.02 11.38 -2.03
C ALA A 424 -1.28 11.31 -3.38
N GLN A 425 -0.15 12.00 -3.48
CA GLN A 425 0.69 12.08 -4.68
C GLN A 425 0.03 12.77 -5.89
N ASP A 426 -1.12 13.41 -5.71
CA ASP A 426 -1.76 14.15 -6.79
C ASP A 426 -0.98 15.41 -7.15
N THR A 427 -0.36 15.39 -8.34
CA THR A 427 0.44 16.52 -8.83
C THR A 427 -0.40 17.67 -9.36
N PHE A 428 -1.68 17.45 -9.70
CA PHE A 428 -2.60 18.53 -10.02
C PHE A 428 -2.85 19.41 -8.79
N LEU A 429 -3.09 18.78 -7.62
CA LEU A 429 -3.28 19.51 -6.37
C LEU A 429 -2.04 20.27 -5.95
N SER A 430 -0.87 19.63 -5.93
CA SER A 430 0.37 20.27 -5.47
C SER A 430 0.96 21.26 -6.47
N GLY A 431 0.85 20.98 -7.78
CA GLY A 431 1.42 21.81 -8.84
C GLY A 431 0.57 23.02 -9.24
N ASN A 432 -0.68 23.10 -8.80
CA ASN A 432 -1.57 24.21 -9.12
C ASN A 432 -1.11 25.50 -8.43
N VAL A 433 -1.04 26.59 -9.18
CA VAL A 433 -0.53 27.90 -8.68
C VAL A 433 -1.35 28.51 -7.55
N THR A 434 -2.64 28.14 -7.44
CA THR A 434 -3.56 28.64 -6.41
C THR A 434 -3.57 27.71 -5.21
N THR A 435 -3.75 26.40 -5.44
CA THR A 435 -3.96 25.43 -4.36
C THR A 435 -2.66 24.87 -3.80
N GLY A 436 -1.62 24.72 -4.62
CA GLY A 436 -0.33 24.19 -4.18
C GLY A 436 0.26 24.90 -2.97
N PRO A 437 0.32 26.24 -2.93
CA PRO A 437 0.77 26.96 -1.73
C PRO A 437 -0.09 26.67 -0.49
N ILE A 438 -1.41 26.52 -0.65
CA ILE A 438 -2.33 26.17 0.47
C ILE A 438 -2.02 24.77 0.97
N PHE A 439 -1.89 23.79 0.06
CA PHE A 439 -1.54 22.43 0.44
C PHE A 439 -0.15 22.35 1.10
N SER A 440 0.81 23.15 0.65
CA SER A 440 2.12 23.24 1.32
C SER A 440 2.02 23.83 2.72
N GLU A 441 1.10 24.78 2.96
CA GLU A 441 0.88 25.37 4.28
C GLU A 441 0.24 24.38 5.25
N ILE A 442 -0.82 23.69 4.81
CA ILE A 442 -1.51 22.67 5.60
C ILE A 442 -0.80 21.31 5.56
N ARG A 443 0.21 21.15 4.70
CA ARG A 443 0.99 19.94 4.45
C ARG A 443 0.18 18.74 3.97
N LEU A 444 -1.08 18.64 4.27
CA LEU A 444 -2.04 17.58 3.95
C LEU A 444 -1.38 16.18 4.02
N PRO A 445 -0.92 15.71 5.19
CA PRO A 445 -0.44 14.36 5.30
C PRO A 445 -1.56 13.39 4.88
N SER A 446 -1.30 12.58 3.87
CA SER A 446 -2.30 11.71 3.24
C SER A 446 -1.77 10.29 3.20
N THR A 447 -2.64 9.33 3.51
CA THR A 447 -2.31 7.91 3.44
C THR A 447 -2.59 7.37 2.04
N ILE A 448 -1.78 6.44 1.59
CA ILE A 448 -2.03 5.65 0.37
C ILE A 448 -1.46 4.26 0.56
N TYR A 449 -2.14 3.24 0.04
CA TYR A 449 -1.57 1.89 0.06
C TYR A 449 -0.16 1.89 -0.53
N GLY A 450 0.76 1.23 0.14
CA GLY A 450 2.15 1.22 -0.24
C GLY A 450 2.75 -0.19 -0.27
N PHE A 451 3.93 -0.26 -0.84
CA PHE A 451 4.77 -1.45 -0.89
C PHE A 451 6.24 -1.04 -0.78
N LEU A 452 7.10 -1.99 -0.43
CA LEU A 452 8.54 -1.76 -0.46
C LEU A 452 9.06 -1.95 -1.89
N ASN A 453 9.80 -0.97 -2.39
CA ASN A 453 10.42 -1.04 -3.71
C ASN A 453 11.31 -2.29 -3.84
N ASN A 454 11.24 -2.90 -5.00
CA ASN A 454 12.05 -4.03 -5.39
C ASN A 454 12.72 -3.75 -6.76
N THR A 455 13.55 -4.65 -7.23
CA THR A 455 14.26 -4.45 -8.50
C THR A 455 13.35 -4.31 -9.73
N LYS A 456 12.13 -4.89 -9.69
CA LYS A 456 11.15 -4.72 -10.78
C LYS A 456 10.52 -3.32 -10.70
N THR A 457 10.25 -2.81 -9.49
CA THR A 457 9.76 -1.46 -9.26
C THR A 457 10.76 -0.43 -9.77
N GLU A 458 12.03 -0.56 -9.40
CA GLU A 458 13.10 0.36 -9.83
C GLU A 458 13.29 0.35 -11.36
N ARG A 459 13.18 -0.83 -11.97
CA ARG A 459 13.20 -0.94 -13.43
C ARG A 459 12.02 -0.21 -14.07
N LEU A 460 10.79 -0.42 -13.54
CA LEU A 460 9.60 0.27 -14.04
C LEU A 460 9.78 1.79 -13.93
N TYR A 461 10.21 2.31 -12.79
CA TYR A 461 10.43 3.74 -12.59
C TYR A 461 11.44 4.31 -13.59
N THR A 462 12.54 3.58 -13.83
CA THR A 462 13.55 3.99 -14.80
C THR A 462 12.99 4.03 -16.22
N THR A 463 12.23 2.99 -16.61
CA THR A 463 11.60 2.91 -17.93
C THR A 463 10.54 3.99 -18.09
N PHE A 464 9.69 4.19 -17.07
CA PHE A 464 8.65 5.21 -17.07
C PHE A 464 9.22 6.61 -17.23
N ALA A 465 10.23 6.97 -16.43
CA ALA A 465 10.87 8.29 -16.51
C ALA A 465 11.52 8.58 -17.89
N SER A 466 11.99 7.53 -18.57
CA SER A 466 12.54 7.67 -19.92
C SER A 466 11.48 7.76 -21.01
N THR A 467 10.33 7.12 -20.82
CA THR A 467 9.22 7.07 -21.79
C THR A 467 8.32 8.30 -21.66
N TYR A 468 8.07 8.75 -20.43
CA TYR A 468 7.20 9.88 -20.09
C TYR A 468 7.95 10.97 -19.31
N PRO A 469 8.82 11.76 -19.96
CA PRO A 469 9.64 12.77 -19.28
C PRO A 469 8.80 13.81 -18.56
N GLY A 470 9.07 13.99 -17.26
CA GLY A 470 8.36 14.96 -16.41
C GLY A 470 7.12 14.39 -15.71
N ALA A 471 6.67 13.17 -16.06
CA ALA A 471 5.65 12.46 -15.32
C ALA A 471 6.25 11.58 -14.21
N THR A 472 5.45 11.25 -13.21
CA THR A 472 5.84 10.37 -12.08
C THR A 472 5.01 9.09 -12.12
N CYS A 473 5.67 7.94 -12.06
CA CYS A 473 4.98 6.68 -11.85
C CYS A 473 4.70 6.52 -10.35
N ASP A 474 3.46 6.72 -9.98
CA ASP A 474 2.97 6.60 -8.62
C ASP A 474 2.31 5.24 -8.35
N PHE A 475 1.50 5.20 -7.31
CA PHE A 475 0.71 4.01 -6.96
C PHE A 475 -0.22 3.56 -8.09
N TYR A 476 -0.90 4.49 -8.77
CA TYR A 476 -1.85 4.18 -9.84
C TYR A 476 -1.16 3.60 -11.08
N CYS A 477 -0.02 4.18 -11.43
CA CYS A 477 0.85 3.65 -12.49
C CYS A 477 1.34 2.23 -12.17
N THR A 478 1.91 2.02 -10.98
CA THR A 478 2.45 0.72 -10.57
C THR A 478 1.35 -0.33 -10.38
N GLY A 479 0.18 0.08 -9.88
CA GLY A 479 -1.00 -0.76 -9.72
C GLY A 479 -1.52 -1.25 -11.06
N ALA A 480 -1.79 -0.35 -12.00
CA ALA A 480 -2.29 -0.71 -13.32
C ALA A 480 -1.29 -1.58 -14.12
N TYR A 481 0.00 -1.26 -14.06
CA TYR A 481 1.05 -2.14 -14.60
C TYR A 481 0.96 -3.55 -14.03
N HIS A 482 0.79 -3.67 -12.72
CA HIS A 482 0.68 -4.94 -12.01
C HIS A 482 -0.59 -5.72 -12.41
N ASP A 483 -1.72 -5.02 -12.56
CA ASP A 483 -3.02 -5.59 -12.94
C ASP A 483 -3.00 -6.18 -14.35
N VAL A 484 -2.37 -5.49 -15.30
CA VAL A 484 -2.20 -5.98 -16.68
C VAL A 484 -1.35 -7.25 -16.69
N TRP A 485 -0.29 -7.34 -15.88
CA TRP A 485 0.49 -8.56 -15.72
C TRP A 485 -0.35 -9.71 -15.13
N LEU A 486 -1.18 -9.46 -14.11
CA LEU A 486 -2.08 -10.47 -13.55
C LEU A 486 -3.08 -10.97 -14.60
N ALA A 487 -3.69 -10.06 -15.37
CA ALA A 487 -4.60 -10.38 -16.45
C ALA A 487 -3.94 -11.29 -17.50
N ALA A 488 -2.72 -10.94 -17.91
CA ALA A 488 -1.96 -11.71 -18.89
C ALA A 488 -1.56 -13.08 -18.35
N LEU A 489 -1.02 -13.14 -17.13
CA LEU A 489 -0.62 -14.41 -16.51
C LEU A 489 -1.79 -15.37 -16.30
N ALA A 490 -2.95 -14.84 -15.85
CA ALA A 490 -4.15 -15.65 -15.70
C ALA A 490 -4.66 -16.18 -17.05
N THR A 491 -4.65 -15.35 -18.10
CA THR A 491 -5.01 -15.76 -19.46
C THR A 491 -4.09 -16.85 -19.99
N LEU A 492 -2.78 -16.68 -19.80
CA LEU A 492 -1.76 -17.67 -20.23
C LEU A 492 -1.90 -18.98 -19.46
N GLN A 493 -2.12 -18.90 -18.15
CA GLN A 493 -2.26 -20.10 -17.30
C GLN A 493 -3.45 -20.96 -17.71
N VAL A 494 -4.60 -20.35 -18.02
CA VAL A 494 -5.78 -21.13 -18.43
C VAL A 494 -5.78 -21.50 -19.91
N GLY A 495 -4.85 -20.97 -20.70
CA GLY A 495 -4.67 -21.26 -22.11
C GLY A 495 -5.84 -20.86 -23.00
N SER A 496 -6.66 -19.90 -22.54
CA SER A 496 -7.83 -19.39 -23.30
C SER A 496 -8.23 -18.02 -22.79
N TYR A 497 -8.72 -17.15 -23.66
CA TYR A 497 -9.30 -15.87 -23.27
C TYR A 497 -10.78 -16.08 -22.93
N ASN A 498 -11.04 -16.47 -21.68
CA ASN A 498 -12.37 -16.80 -21.17
C ASN A 498 -12.50 -16.36 -19.71
N GLY A 499 -13.40 -15.41 -19.45
CA GLY A 499 -13.53 -14.76 -18.15
C GLY A 499 -13.80 -15.70 -16.98
N THR A 500 -14.66 -16.72 -17.17
CA THR A 500 -14.93 -17.72 -16.11
C THR A 500 -13.67 -18.50 -15.71
N ARG A 501 -12.86 -18.91 -16.69
CA ARG A 501 -11.62 -19.65 -16.42
C ARG A 501 -10.56 -18.75 -15.79
N ILE A 502 -10.49 -17.49 -16.26
CA ILE A 502 -9.57 -16.47 -15.74
C ILE A 502 -9.93 -16.15 -14.28
N GLN A 503 -11.21 -15.92 -13.99
CA GLN A 503 -11.70 -15.68 -12.62
C GLN A 503 -11.31 -16.83 -11.68
N ALA A 504 -11.58 -18.05 -12.07
CA ALA A 504 -11.26 -19.24 -11.28
C ALA A 504 -9.75 -19.44 -11.01
N ALA A 505 -8.88 -18.93 -11.88
CA ALA A 505 -7.44 -19.04 -11.75
C ALA A 505 -6.79 -17.86 -10.98
N MET A 506 -7.49 -16.73 -10.86
CA MET A 506 -6.89 -15.45 -10.44
C MET A 506 -6.23 -15.50 -9.07
N LEU A 507 -6.89 -16.06 -8.05
CA LEU A 507 -6.31 -16.18 -6.70
C LEU A 507 -5.00 -17.00 -6.74
N THR A 508 -5.00 -18.12 -7.48
CA THR A 508 -3.79 -18.95 -7.62
C THR A 508 -2.67 -18.22 -8.38
N VAL A 509 -3.02 -17.45 -9.41
CA VAL A 509 -2.04 -16.63 -10.15
C VAL A 509 -1.45 -15.56 -9.24
N ALA A 510 -2.30 -14.84 -8.54
CA ALA A 510 -1.89 -13.77 -7.62
C ALA A 510 -0.97 -14.31 -6.52
N ASP A 511 -1.32 -15.41 -5.87
CA ASP A 511 -0.51 -16.05 -4.82
C ASP A 511 0.87 -16.50 -5.30
N ASN A 512 1.07 -16.64 -6.59
CA ASN A 512 2.34 -17.05 -7.20
C ASN A 512 3.02 -15.91 -7.98
N TYR A 513 2.49 -14.68 -7.90
CA TYR A 513 3.05 -13.54 -8.62
C TYR A 513 3.75 -12.56 -7.68
N TYR A 514 5.05 -12.39 -7.88
CA TYR A 514 5.85 -11.32 -7.31
C TYR A 514 6.11 -10.26 -8.39
N GLY A 515 5.32 -9.19 -8.35
CA GLY A 515 5.34 -8.11 -9.34
C GLY A 515 6.08 -6.86 -8.88
N VAL A 516 5.81 -5.74 -9.57
CA VAL A 516 6.40 -4.43 -9.25
C VAL A 516 5.95 -3.92 -7.87
N THR A 517 4.75 -4.29 -7.42
CA THR A 517 4.22 -3.94 -6.09
C THR A 517 4.51 -5.01 -5.04
N GLY A 518 5.49 -5.89 -5.29
CA GLY A 518 5.87 -6.97 -4.40
C GLY A 518 4.98 -8.21 -4.54
N TRP A 519 4.82 -8.95 -3.45
CA TRP A 519 4.06 -10.18 -3.42
C TRP A 519 2.56 -9.90 -3.47
N THR A 520 1.86 -10.50 -4.43
CA THR A 520 0.43 -10.31 -4.60
C THR A 520 -0.33 -11.42 -3.88
N GLN A 521 -0.75 -11.16 -2.66
CA GLN A 521 -1.63 -12.07 -1.92
C GLN A 521 -3.03 -11.47 -1.91
N LEU A 522 -4.01 -12.24 -2.38
CA LEU A 522 -5.42 -11.84 -2.37
C LEU A 522 -6.20 -12.65 -1.33
N GLU A 523 -7.10 -11.97 -0.63
CA GLU A 523 -8.12 -12.60 0.21
C GLU A 523 -9.14 -13.35 -0.67
N PRO A 524 -9.96 -14.25 -0.10
CA PRO A 524 -11.04 -14.92 -0.85
C PRO A 524 -12.07 -13.97 -1.48
N SER A 525 -12.14 -12.75 -1.00
CA SER A 525 -12.94 -11.65 -1.59
C SER A 525 -12.33 -11.05 -2.86
N GLY A 526 -11.13 -11.46 -3.27
CA GLY A 526 -10.39 -10.84 -4.36
C GLY A 526 -9.60 -9.58 -3.97
N ASP A 527 -9.65 -9.15 -2.71
CA ASP A 527 -8.94 -7.98 -2.21
C ASP A 527 -7.50 -8.29 -1.84
N ARG A 528 -6.61 -7.35 -2.03
CA ARG A 528 -5.22 -7.50 -1.60
C ARG A 528 -5.09 -7.51 -0.08
N VAL A 529 -4.23 -8.38 0.44
CA VAL A 529 -3.83 -8.37 1.84
C VAL A 529 -3.01 -7.11 2.11
N ALA A 530 -3.41 -6.34 3.12
CA ALA A 530 -2.71 -5.11 3.50
C ALA A 530 -1.32 -5.40 4.10
N SER A 531 -0.35 -4.54 3.76
CA SER A 531 1.00 -4.57 4.33
C SER A 531 1.37 -3.23 4.97
N ILE A 532 1.48 -2.19 4.19
CA ILE A 532 1.83 -0.85 4.64
C ILE A 532 0.93 0.19 3.96
N TYR A 533 0.72 1.32 4.64
CA TYR A 533 0.18 2.55 4.07
C TYR A 533 1.26 3.62 4.15
N GLN A 534 1.71 4.10 3.00
CA GLN A 534 2.65 5.22 2.91
C GLN A 534 1.93 6.51 3.30
N ILE A 535 2.68 7.42 3.89
CA ILE A 535 2.20 8.76 4.23
C ILE A 535 2.99 9.74 3.37
N TRP A 536 2.27 10.57 2.65
CA TRP A 536 2.81 11.62 1.81
C TRP A 536 2.30 12.97 2.29
N LYS A 537 3.13 14.00 2.17
CA LYS A 537 2.74 15.38 2.52
C LYS A 537 3.26 16.38 1.50
N VAL A 538 2.56 17.50 1.35
CA VAL A 538 2.99 18.57 0.46
C VAL A 538 3.91 19.53 1.19
N ILE A 539 5.06 19.80 0.60
CA ILE A 539 6.00 20.83 1.07
C ILE A 539 6.44 21.72 -0.10
N THR A 540 6.88 22.92 0.20
CA THR A 540 7.59 23.76 -0.76
C THR A 540 9.09 23.75 -0.43
N PRO A 541 9.93 23.06 -1.23
CA PRO A 541 11.38 23.14 -1.06
C PRO A 541 11.88 24.58 -1.23
N SER A 542 13.00 24.92 -0.62
CA SER A 542 13.59 26.27 -0.72
C SER A 542 13.84 26.67 -2.19
N GLY A 543 13.13 27.68 -2.67
CA GLY A 543 13.20 28.15 -4.07
C GLY A 543 12.50 27.25 -5.09
N GLY A 544 11.74 26.25 -4.64
CA GLY A 544 11.02 25.31 -5.50
C GLY A 544 9.51 25.58 -5.55
N VAL A 545 8.78 24.63 -6.15
CA VAL A 545 7.31 24.60 -6.20
C VAL A 545 6.78 23.60 -5.18
N PRO A 546 5.53 23.74 -4.73
CA PRO A 546 4.89 22.75 -3.85
C PRO A 546 4.95 21.37 -4.50
N THR A 547 5.34 20.36 -3.71
CA THR A 547 5.49 18.99 -4.19
C THR A 547 5.21 18.00 -3.08
N TRP A 548 4.74 16.82 -3.45
CA TRP A 548 4.57 15.70 -2.54
C TRP A 548 5.93 15.12 -2.14
N VAL A 549 6.09 14.84 -0.86
CA VAL A 549 7.26 14.14 -0.32
C VAL A 549 6.82 12.98 0.57
N PHE A 550 7.55 11.91 0.51
CA PHE A 550 7.36 10.77 1.40
C PHE A 550 7.65 11.16 2.84
N ALA A 551 6.75 10.81 3.76
CA ALA A 551 6.82 11.20 5.17
C ALA A 551 6.92 10.01 6.13
N GLY A 552 7.01 8.78 5.61
CA GLY A 552 7.01 7.55 6.38
C GLY A 552 5.84 6.64 6.01
N TYR A 553 5.61 5.60 6.76
CA TYR A 553 4.48 4.70 6.54
C TYR A 553 3.93 4.10 7.84
N TRP A 554 2.67 3.69 7.78
CA TRP A 554 2.03 2.89 8.81
C TRP A 554 2.06 1.43 8.40
N GLU A 555 2.36 0.53 9.35
CA GLU A 555 2.45 -0.91 9.13
C GLU A 555 1.25 -1.62 9.73
N ALA A 556 0.50 -2.36 8.91
CA ALA A 556 -0.73 -3.05 9.33
C ALA A 556 -0.48 -4.15 10.38
N SER A 557 0.65 -4.86 10.27
CA SER A 557 0.97 -6.00 11.14
C SER A 557 1.30 -5.60 12.58
N SER A 558 1.87 -4.43 12.77
CA SER A 558 2.31 -3.89 14.07
C SER A 558 1.40 -2.76 14.58
N ASN A 559 0.50 -2.26 13.73
CA ASN A 559 -0.30 -1.06 13.96
C ASN A 559 0.56 0.11 14.45
N SER A 560 1.68 0.35 13.79
CA SER A 560 2.65 1.37 14.19
C SER A 560 3.24 2.10 12.99
N PHE A 561 3.78 3.30 13.23
CA PHE A 561 4.49 4.08 12.23
C PHE A 561 5.96 3.70 12.16
N VAL A 562 6.50 3.80 10.95
CA VAL A 562 7.92 3.71 10.66
C VAL A 562 8.33 4.99 9.92
N ASP A 563 9.36 5.67 10.43
CA ASP A 563 9.91 6.92 9.89
C ASP A 563 8.91 8.08 9.75
N PHE A 564 7.67 7.93 10.24
CA PHE A 564 6.69 9.00 10.23
C PHE A 564 6.96 9.98 11.36
N ASN A 565 7.22 11.22 10.98
CA ASN A 565 7.37 12.34 11.91
C ASN A 565 6.20 13.32 11.69
N PRO A 566 5.20 13.32 12.59
CA PRO A 566 4.12 14.29 12.55
C PRO A 566 4.67 15.69 12.84
N SER A 567 4.92 16.47 11.82
CA SER A 567 5.31 17.89 11.96
C SER A 567 5.34 18.61 10.61
#